data_10075df80af2fee77ea35d6905e78650
#
_entry.id   10075df80af2fee77ea35d6905e78650
#
_cell.length_a   1.000
_cell.length_b   1.000
_cell.length_c   1.000
_cell.angle_alpha   90.00
_cell.angle_beta   90.00
_cell.angle_gamma   90.00
#
_symmetry.space_group_name_H-M   'P 1'
#
loop_
_entity.id
_entity.type
_entity.pdbx_description
1 polymer ?
#
loop_
_entity_poly.entity_id
_entity_poly.type
_entity_poly.pdbx_seq_one_letter_code
_entity_poly.pdbx_strand_id
1 'polypeptide(L)'
;TVSGSSTVEPISTGVAELFKTENPDFNYTIEGPGTGDGFKRFCAGETDISDASRKIKDEEAAACQAGGIEYVELQIAFDGITVMTSPDNTDVECLSFPDLYALIGPESTGFEKWTDASALAKELGSDTVMPDADLAITGPGEESGTFDSFVEIVLKGIGEGRGQTDVTTRPDYVASANDNTIIEGIAGSPGSLGWVGFAFAEENKDKVKEVQVAAEANGTCVSPTAETIADGSYPVSRSLYIYVNKAKAAANPAIVSYVDFYLAEGTISTVLEEVPYVSLPAEALTASRTAWDSAK
;
A
#
# COMPACT_ATOMS: atom_id res chain seq x y z
N THR A 1 7.91 -3.54 -21.22
CA THR A 1 6.72 -2.76 -20.78
C THR A 1 6.16 -3.32 -19.49
N VAL A 2 5.91 -2.45 -18.53
CA VAL A 2 5.32 -2.75 -17.20
C VAL A 2 4.08 -1.89 -17.03
N SER A 3 3.00 -2.45 -16.47
CA SER A 3 1.80 -1.67 -16.14
C SER A 3 1.09 -2.30 -14.95
N GLY A 4 0.56 -1.50 -14.04
CA GLY A 4 -0.20 -2.04 -12.92
C GLY A 4 -0.31 -1.10 -11.73
N SER A 5 0.02 -1.62 -10.56
CA SER A 5 -0.12 -0.91 -9.30
C SER A 5 0.68 0.40 -9.25
N SER A 6 0.03 1.51 -8.96
CA SER A 6 0.67 2.80 -8.65
C SER A 6 1.59 2.73 -7.43
N THR A 7 1.31 1.82 -6.51
CA THR A 7 2.16 1.55 -5.32
C THR A 7 3.47 0.85 -5.71
N VAL A 8 3.44 -0.07 -6.68
CA VAL A 8 4.65 -0.82 -7.11
C VAL A 8 5.43 -0.07 -8.18
N GLU A 9 4.79 0.81 -8.95
CA GLU A 9 5.42 1.61 -10.00
C GLU A 9 6.73 2.28 -9.57
N PRO A 10 6.83 2.95 -8.40
CA PRO A 10 8.07 3.58 -7.96
C PRO A 10 9.20 2.57 -7.74
N ILE A 11 8.90 1.36 -7.25
CA ILE A 11 9.89 0.29 -7.06
C ILE A 11 10.40 -0.19 -8.43
N SER A 12 9.48 -0.54 -9.33
CA SER A 12 9.82 -1.00 -10.67
C SER A 12 10.59 0.05 -11.46
N THR A 13 10.24 1.33 -11.31
CA THR A 13 10.95 2.47 -11.92
C THR A 13 12.37 2.59 -11.36
N GLY A 14 12.54 2.61 -10.03
CA GLY A 14 13.86 2.68 -9.41
C GLY A 14 14.78 1.53 -9.82
N VAL A 15 14.25 0.31 -9.87
CA VAL A 15 15.01 -0.86 -10.38
C VAL A 15 15.39 -0.69 -11.85
N ALA A 16 14.47 -0.16 -12.68
CA ALA A 16 14.76 0.06 -14.12
C ALA A 16 15.81 1.15 -14.33
N GLU A 17 15.80 2.20 -13.53
CA GLU A 17 16.82 3.26 -13.56
C GLU A 17 18.19 2.73 -13.17
N LEU A 18 18.27 1.96 -12.07
CA LEU A 18 19.54 1.30 -11.68
C LEU A 18 20.03 0.35 -12.76
N PHE A 19 19.15 -0.50 -13.30
CA PHE A 19 19.52 -1.45 -14.36
C PHE A 19 20.02 -0.74 -15.63
N LYS A 20 19.40 0.36 -16.01
CA LYS A 20 19.79 1.17 -17.16
C LYS A 20 21.17 1.80 -17.00
N THR A 21 21.60 2.09 -15.76
CA THR A 21 22.94 2.63 -15.50
C THR A 21 24.02 1.65 -15.98
N GLU A 22 23.80 0.35 -15.79
CA GLU A 22 24.70 -0.71 -16.22
C GLU A 22 24.44 -1.17 -17.68
N ASN A 23 23.24 -0.92 -18.19
CA ASN A 23 22.75 -1.33 -19.49
C ASN A 23 22.16 -0.13 -20.25
N PRO A 24 22.98 0.80 -20.80
CA PRO A 24 22.51 2.06 -21.39
C PRO A 24 21.49 1.92 -22.52
N ASP A 25 21.52 0.80 -23.26
CA ASP A 25 20.60 0.49 -24.35
C ASP A 25 19.25 -0.06 -23.87
N PHE A 26 19.07 -0.31 -22.56
CA PHE A 26 17.82 -0.77 -22.01
C PHE A 26 16.74 0.32 -22.11
N ASN A 27 15.62 -0.02 -22.73
CA ASN A 27 14.47 0.86 -22.87
C ASN A 27 13.27 0.24 -22.18
N TYR A 28 12.58 1.04 -21.39
CA TYR A 28 11.41 0.61 -20.63
C TYR A 28 10.28 1.65 -20.69
N THR A 29 9.08 1.18 -20.46
CA THR A 29 7.90 1.97 -20.18
C THR A 29 7.22 1.35 -18.98
N ILE A 30 6.98 2.14 -17.93
CA ILE A 30 6.33 1.74 -16.69
C ILE A 30 5.18 2.70 -16.43
N GLU A 31 4.00 2.18 -16.12
CA GLU A 31 2.78 2.95 -15.91
C GLU A 31 2.00 2.37 -14.73
N GLY A 32 1.43 3.22 -13.87
CA GLY A 32 0.69 2.85 -12.67
C GLY A 32 -0.83 3.11 -12.72
N PRO A 33 -1.59 2.57 -13.70
CA PRO A 33 -3.05 2.81 -13.78
C PRO A 33 -3.86 2.07 -12.70
N GLY A 34 -3.20 1.33 -11.84
CA GLY A 34 -3.80 0.48 -10.81
C GLY A 34 -3.70 -1.02 -11.12
N THR A 35 -3.69 -1.85 -10.08
CA THR A 35 -3.49 -3.31 -10.17
C THR A 35 -4.50 -3.99 -11.10
N GLY A 36 -5.78 -3.61 -11.02
CA GLY A 36 -6.83 -4.24 -11.84
C GLY A 36 -6.68 -3.95 -13.33
N ASP A 37 -6.34 -2.70 -13.70
CA ASP A 37 -6.11 -2.33 -15.11
C ASP A 37 -4.79 -2.91 -15.63
N GLY A 38 -3.77 -3.03 -14.76
CA GLY A 38 -2.56 -3.77 -15.06
C GLY A 38 -2.84 -5.21 -15.47
N PHE A 39 -3.62 -5.95 -14.67
CA PHE A 39 -3.98 -7.33 -15.01
C PHE A 39 -4.82 -7.44 -16.28
N LYS A 40 -5.73 -6.51 -16.56
CA LYS A 40 -6.48 -6.51 -17.83
C LYS A 40 -5.54 -6.46 -19.03
N ARG A 41 -4.60 -5.51 -19.04
CA ARG A 41 -3.60 -5.36 -20.12
C ARG A 41 -2.64 -6.53 -20.18
N PHE A 42 -2.19 -7.01 -19.04
CA PHE A 42 -1.28 -8.16 -18.94
C PHE A 42 -1.91 -9.44 -19.49
N CYS A 43 -3.14 -9.76 -19.08
CA CYS A 43 -3.86 -10.95 -19.55
C CYS A 43 -4.32 -10.85 -21.02
N ALA A 44 -4.39 -9.61 -21.57
CA ALA A 44 -4.53 -9.37 -23.01
C ALA A 44 -3.20 -9.52 -23.79
N GLY A 45 -2.07 -9.75 -23.10
CA GLY A 45 -0.75 -9.87 -23.72
C GLY A 45 -0.12 -8.55 -24.14
N GLU A 46 -0.63 -7.41 -23.67
CA GLU A 46 -0.13 -6.09 -24.04
C GLU A 46 1.17 -5.73 -23.34
N THR A 47 1.34 -6.14 -22.08
CA THR A 47 2.52 -5.84 -21.24
C THR A 47 3.35 -7.08 -20.96
N ASP A 48 4.62 -6.89 -20.63
CA ASP A 48 5.59 -7.94 -20.33
C ASP A 48 5.51 -8.34 -18.85
N ILE A 49 5.29 -7.33 -18.00
CA ILE A 49 5.17 -7.47 -16.54
C ILE A 49 3.92 -6.71 -16.09
N SER A 50 3.25 -7.23 -15.05
CA SER A 50 2.21 -6.52 -14.33
C SER A 50 2.64 -6.29 -12.89
N ASP A 51 2.65 -5.03 -12.47
CA ASP A 51 2.84 -4.62 -11.09
C ASP A 51 1.53 -4.81 -10.31
N ALA A 52 1.60 -5.35 -9.11
CA ALA A 52 0.40 -5.66 -8.33
C ALA A 52 0.60 -5.44 -6.82
N SER A 53 -0.35 -4.77 -6.20
CA SER A 53 -0.40 -4.56 -4.74
C SER A 53 -1.33 -5.55 -4.01
N ARG A 54 -1.72 -6.61 -4.69
CA ARG A 54 -2.43 -7.78 -4.20
C ARG A 54 -2.18 -8.96 -5.12
N LYS A 55 -2.52 -10.15 -4.65
CA LYS A 55 -2.54 -11.32 -5.54
C LYS A 55 -3.60 -11.18 -6.63
N ILE A 56 -3.32 -11.82 -7.75
CA ILE A 56 -4.26 -11.95 -8.86
C ILE A 56 -5.54 -12.63 -8.36
N LYS A 57 -6.70 -12.11 -8.76
CA LYS A 57 -8.00 -12.71 -8.44
C LYS A 57 -8.30 -13.89 -9.38
N ASP A 58 -9.19 -14.80 -8.95
CA ASP A 58 -9.58 -15.97 -9.75
C ASP A 58 -10.12 -15.58 -11.13
N GLU A 59 -10.91 -14.51 -11.22
CA GLU A 59 -11.46 -13.97 -12.47
C GLU A 59 -10.37 -13.42 -13.41
N GLU A 60 -9.35 -12.74 -12.85
CA GLU A 60 -8.20 -12.23 -13.60
C GLU A 60 -7.31 -13.39 -14.07
N ALA A 61 -7.06 -14.37 -13.21
CA ALA A 61 -6.31 -15.58 -13.56
C ALA A 61 -7.03 -16.37 -14.68
N ALA A 62 -8.36 -16.47 -14.63
CA ALA A 62 -9.16 -17.09 -15.69
C ALA A 62 -9.07 -16.30 -17.00
N ALA A 63 -9.03 -14.95 -16.95
CA ALA A 63 -8.82 -14.13 -18.13
C ALA A 63 -7.42 -14.32 -18.73
N CYS A 64 -6.36 -14.40 -17.91
CA CYS A 64 -5.03 -14.75 -18.37
C CYS A 64 -4.97 -16.11 -19.04
N GLN A 65 -5.60 -17.12 -18.44
CA GLN A 65 -5.70 -18.48 -19.02
C GLN A 65 -6.41 -18.46 -20.37
N ALA A 66 -7.53 -17.75 -20.49
CA ALA A 66 -8.27 -17.59 -21.74
C ALA A 66 -7.46 -16.86 -22.80
N GLY A 67 -6.62 -15.90 -22.43
CA GLY A 67 -5.66 -15.20 -23.29
C GLY A 67 -4.41 -16.03 -23.62
N GLY A 68 -4.24 -17.21 -23.06
CA GLY A 68 -3.05 -18.05 -23.26
C GLY A 68 -1.80 -17.49 -22.57
N ILE A 69 -1.99 -16.65 -21.55
CA ILE A 69 -0.89 -16.02 -20.79
C ILE A 69 -0.52 -16.88 -19.59
N GLU A 70 0.67 -17.47 -19.65
CA GLU A 70 1.31 -18.09 -18.50
C GLU A 70 2.25 -17.08 -17.83
N TYR A 71 2.25 -17.06 -16.51
CA TYR A 71 3.03 -16.08 -15.74
C TYR A 71 3.74 -16.70 -14.54
N VAL A 72 4.67 -15.95 -13.98
CA VAL A 72 5.28 -16.19 -12.68
C VAL A 72 4.88 -15.07 -11.74
N GLU A 73 4.35 -15.42 -10.56
CA GLU A 73 4.09 -14.50 -9.45
C GLU A 73 5.35 -14.36 -8.59
N LEU A 74 5.83 -13.16 -8.39
CA LEU A 74 7.03 -12.87 -7.63
C LEU A 74 6.71 -11.79 -6.59
N GLN A 75 6.79 -12.14 -5.33
CA GLN A 75 6.69 -11.17 -4.24
C GLN A 75 7.99 -10.36 -4.16
N ILE A 76 7.88 -9.03 -4.00
CA ILE A 76 9.04 -8.14 -4.07
C ILE A 76 9.23 -7.28 -2.83
N ALA A 77 8.15 -6.90 -2.14
CA ALA A 77 8.17 -6.05 -0.96
C ALA A 77 6.86 -6.16 -0.18
N PHE A 78 6.78 -5.43 0.94
CA PHE A 78 5.53 -5.14 1.63
C PHE A 78 5.25 -3.64 1.62
N ASP A 79 3.97 -3.29 1.52
CA ASP A 79 3.45 -1.96 1.81
C ASP A 79 2.84 -2.00 3.22
N GLY A 80 3.24 -1.08 4.07
CA GLY A 80 2.69 -0.89 5.41
C GLY A 80 2.41 0.58 5.64
N ILE A 81 1.25 0.88 6.21
CA ILE A 81 0.81 2.24 6.50
C ILE A 81 0.60 2.37 8.01
N THR A 82 1.26 3.34 8.62
CA THR A 82 1.10 3.64 10.04
C THR A 82 0.06 4.74 10.22
N VAL A 83 -0.94 4.45 11.04
CA VAL A 83 -1.89 5.44 11.54
C VAL A 83 -1.32 6.07 12.80
N MET A 84 -1.40 7.39 12.92
CA MET A 84 -0.73 8.13 13.98
C MET A 84 -1.60 9.25 14.54
N THR A 85 -1.31 9.61 15.77
CA THR A 85 -1.87 10.77 16.47
C THR A 85 -0.77 11.51 17.23
N SER A 86 -1.11 12.66 17.82
CA SER A 86 -0.20 13.37 18.71
C SER A 86 0.18 12.53 19.94
N PRO A 87 1.43 12.62 20.43
CA PRO A 87 1.80 12.00 21.71
C PRO A 87 0.94 12.46 22.88
N ASP A 88 0.35 13.66 22.80
CA ASP A 88 -0.54 14.21 23.82
C ASP A 88 -1.94 13.61 23.80
N ASN A 89 -2.30 12.90 22.73
CA ASN A 89 -3.56 12.14 22.66
C ASN A 89 -3.41 10.79 23.36
N THR A 90 -3.63 10.77 24.66
CA THR A 90 -3.50 9.56 25.49
C THR A 90 -4.72 8.64 25.42
N ASP A 91 -5.84 9.10 24.87
CA ASP A 91 -7.12 8.38 24.90
C ASP A 91 -7.27 7.41 23.71
N VAL A 92 -6.46 7.56 22.66
CA VAL A 92 -6.53 6.73 21.47
C VAL A 92 -5.34 5.78 21.41
N GLU A 93 -5.56 4.51 21.69
CA GLU A 93 -4.55 3.45 21.63
C GLU A 93 -4.75 2.53 20.42
N CYS A 94 -6.01 2.32 20.02
CA CYS A 94 -6.39 1.43 18.93
C CYS A 94 -7.59 1.96 18.17
N LEU A 95 -7.57 1.82 16.85
CA LEU A 95 -8.70 2.10 15.96
C LEU A 95 -8.94 0.90 15.05
N SER A 96 -10.20 0.55 14.84
CA SER A 96 -10.58 -0.45 13.85
C SER A 96 -10.77 0.17 12.46
N PHE A 97 -10.84 -0.64 11.40
CA PHE A 97 -11.23 -0.15 10.06
C PHE A 97 -12.58 0.57 10.09
N PRO A 98 -13.63 0.08 10.79
CA PRO A 98 -14.85 0.85 11.00
C PRO A 98 -14.63 2.23 11.66
N ASP A 99 -13.74 2.33 12.65
CA ASP A 99 -13.41 3.62 13.27
C ASP A 99 -12.69 4.55 12.29
N LEU A 100 -11.71 4.03 11.57
CA LEU A 100 -10.96 4.78 10.56
C LEU A 100 -11.88 5.25 9.41
N TYR A 101 -12.82 4.39 8.97
CA TYR A 101 -13.83 4.78 8.00
C TYR A 101 -14.74 5.89 8.54
N ALA A 102 -15.17 5.78 9.78
CA ALA A 102 -16.02 6.79 10.42
C ALA A 102 -15.32 8.14 10.62
N LEU A 103 -13.98 8.15 10.72
CA LEU A 103 -13.16 9.36 10.91
C LEU A 103 -12.65 9.97 9.59
N ILE A 104 -12.28 9.12 8.63
CA ILE A 104 -11.53 9.53 7.43
C ILE A 104 -12.31 9.24 6.14
N GLY A 105 -13.30 8.36 6.15
CA GLY A 105 -14.10 8.00 4.99
C GLY A 105 -15.00 9.14 4.50
N PRO A 106 -15.62 9.00 3.32
CA PRO A 106 -16.35 10.09 2.67
C PRO A 106 -17.58 10.55 3.48
N GLU A 107 -18.17 9.67 4.29
CA GLU A 107 -19.33 9.99 5.12
C GLU A 107 -18.99 10.86 6.35
N SER A 108 -17.70 11.04 6.65
CA SER A 108 -17.23 11.90 7.75
C SER A 108 -16.99 13.35 7.35
N THR A 109 -17.27 13.71 6.11
CA THR A 109 -17.13 15.09 5.63
C THR A 109 -17.89 16.07 6.53
N GLY A 110 -17.19 17.11 7.02
CA GLY A 110 -17.73 18.11 7.93
C GLY A 110 -17.67 17.74 9.41
N PHE A 111 -17.13 16.57 9.80
CA PHE A 111 -16.89 16.26 11.20
C PHE A 111 -15.72 17.10 11.72
N GLU A 112 -15.95 17.82 12.82
CA GLU A 112 -14.96 18.70 13.44
C GLU A 112 -14.40 18.12 14.74
N LYS A 113 -15.11 17.15 15.33
CA LYS A 113 -14.69 16.46 16.57
C LYS A 113 -14.60 14.97 16.35
N TRP A 114 -13.74 14.30 17.11
CA TRP A 114 -13.70 12.83 17.17
C TRP A 114 -15.06 12.23 17.51
N THR A 115 -15.79 12.85 18.45
CA THR A 115 -17.12 12.38 18.87
C THR A 115 -18.17 12.44 17.75
N ASP A 116 -17.98 13.25 16.70
CA ASP A 116 -18.92 13.30 15.57
C ASP A 116 -18.94 11.95 14.81
N ALA A 117 -17.82 11.22 14.83
CA ALA A 117 -17.71 9.90 14.20
C ALA A 117 -18.39 8.77 15.02
N SER A 118 -18.74 9.01 16.28
CA SER A 118 -19.23 7.95 17.19
C SER A 118 -20.49 7.25 16.68
N ALA A 119 -21.42 7.99 16.09
CA ALA A 119 -22.67 7.41 15.58
C ALA A 119 -22.41 6.48 14.37
N LEU A 120 -21.55 6.90 13.45
CA LEU A 120 -21.19 6.13 12.27
C LEU A 120 -20.35 4.89 12.65
N ALA A 121 -19.36 5.06 13.53
CA ALA A 121 -18.57 3.94 14.06
C ALA A 121 -19.45 2.87 14.70
N LYS A 122 -20.43 3.30 15.52
CA LYS A 122 -21.38 2.38 16.15
C LYS A 122 -22.30 1.69 15.15
N GLU A 123 -22.75 2.38 14.12
CA GLU A 123 -23.53 1.78 13.02
C GLU A 123 -22.72 0.69 12.29
N LEU A 124 -21.40 0.88 12.20
CA LEU A 124 -20.47 -0.09 11.64
C LEU A 124 -20.03 -1.19 12.64
N GLY A 125 -20.62 -1.19 13.85
CA GLY A 125 -20.41 -2.23 14.86
C GLY A 125 -19.28 -1.95 15.86
N SER A 126 -18.65 -0.79 15.82
CA SER A 126 -17.58 -0.44 16.78
C SER A 126 -18.14 0.10 18.08
N ASP A 127 -17.57 -0.36 19.19
CA ASP A 127 -17.82 0.15 20.54
C ASP A 127 -16.72 1.11 21.03
N THR A 128 -15.84 1.55 20.11
CA THR A 128 -14.75 2.49 20.44
C THR A 128 -15.32 3.80 20.99
N VAL A 129 -14.78 4.22 22.14
CA VAL A 129 -15.13 5.51 22.74
C VAL A 129 -14.21 6.59 22.13
N MET A 130 -14.80 7.45 21.31
CA MET A 130 -14.07 8.57 20.72
C MET A 130 -13.83 9.67 21.77
N PRO A 131 -12.62 10.26 21.82
CA PRO A 131 -12.32 11.35 22.75
C PRO A 131 -13.16 12.61 22.43
N ASP A 132 -13.49 13.40 23.47
CA ASP A 132 -14.09 14.72 23.27
C ASP A 132 -12.98 15.76 22.98
N ALA A 133 -12.48 15.70 21.75
CA ALA A 133 -11.41 16.55 21.24
C ALA A 133 -11.73 16.99 19.81
N ASP A 134 -11.13 18.10 19.40
CA ASP A 134 -11.19 18.54 18.00
C ASP A 134 -10.46 17.52 17.12
N LEU A 135 -10.99 17.26 15.94
CA LEU A 135 -10.43 16.31 14.97
C LEU A 135 -9.63 17.08 13.90
N ALA A 136 -8.32 16.99 13.98
CA ALA A 136 -7.42 17.57 12.99
C ALA A 136 -6.73 16.47 12.18
N ILE A 137 -7.16 16.27 10.94
CA ILE A 137 -6.60 15.22 10.07
C ILE A 137 -5.56 15.81 9.13
N THR A 138 -4.40 15.15 9.08
CA THR A 138 -3.33 15.45 8.10
C THR A 138 -2.85 14.14 7.48
N GLY A 139 -2.80 14.06 6.17
CA GLY A 139 -2.42 12.82 5.47
C GLY A 139 -1.96 13.07 4.04
N PRO A 140 -1.57 11.99 3.33
CA PRO A 140 -1.20 12.08 1.92
C PRO A 140 -2.38 12.55 1.05
N GLY A 141 -2.07 13.20 -0.07
CA GLY A 141 -3.07 13.55 -1.09
C GLY A 141 -3.23 12.46 -2.15
N GLU A 142 -4.16 12.69 -3.07
CA GLU A 142 -4.52 11.75 -4.15
C GLU A 142 -3.35 11.41 -5.11
N GLU A 143 -2.28 12.19 -5.09
CA GLU A 143 -1.05 11.93 -5.86
C GLU A 143 -0.17 10.84 -5.26
N SER A 144 -0.48 10.37 -4.06
CA SER A 144 0.36 9.46 -3.27
C SER A 144 -0.10 8.01 -3.35
N GLY A 145 0.83 7.09 -3.61
CA GLY A 145 0.57 5.65 -3.50
C GLY A 145 0.14 5.21 -2.09
N THR A 146 0.58 5.93 -1.04
CA THR A 146 0.13 5.72 0.35
C THR A 146 -1.35 6.08 0.52
N PHE A 147 -1.82 7.13 -0.16
CA PHE A 147 -3.24 7.46 -0.21
C PHE A 147 -4.07 6.33 -0.85
N ASP A 148 -3.68 5.89 -2.05
CA ASP A 148 -4.36 4.80 -2.76
C ASP A 148 -4.41 3.52 -1.93
N SER A 149 -3.29 3.18 -1.28
CA SER A 149 -3.19 2.00 -0.42
C SER A 149 -4.14 2.08 0.77
N PHE A 150 -4.20 3.24 1.43
CA PHE A 150 -5.11 3.43 2.57
C PHE A 150 -6.58 3.31 2.14
N VAL A 151 -6.96 3.93 1.03
CA VAL A 151 -8.31 3.81 0.47
C VAL A 151 -8.65 2.35 0.16
N GLU A 152 -7.77 1.63 -0.54
CA GLU A 152 -8.02 0.25 -0.93
C GLU A 152 -8.08 -0.72 0.25
N ILE A 153 -7.21 -0.55 1.24
CA ILE A 153 -7.11 -1.49 2.37
C ILE A 153 -8.20 -1.20 3.42
N VAL A 154 -8.39 0.08 3.77
CA VAL A 154 -9.19 0.48 4.94
C VAL A 154 -10.62 0.87 4.56
N LEU A 155 -10.79 1.68 3.51
CA LEU A 155 -12.07 2.35 3.24
C LEU A 155 -12.95 1.60 2.25
N LYS A 156 -12.37 1.05 1.19
CA LYS A 156 -13.10 0.57 0.02
C LYS A 156 -14.13 -0.51 0.34
N GLY A 157 -13.73 -1.54 1.08
CA GLY A 157 -14.64 -2.65 1.40
C GLY A 157 -15.85 -2.20 2.22
N ILE A 158 -15.67 -1.26 3.14
CA ILE A 158 -16.76 -0.70 3.96
C ILE A 158 -17.66 0.19 3.10
N GLY A 159 -17.09 1.10 2.32
CA GLY A 159 -17.85 2.01 1.46
C GLY A 159 -18.68 1.27 0.40
N GLU A 160 -18.10 0.29 -0.29
CA GLU A 160 -18.82 -0.56 -1.25
C GLU A 160 -19.95 -1.35 -0.57
N GLY A 161 -19.71 -1.90 0.63
CA GLY A 161 -20.74 -2.56 1.45
C GLY A 161 -21.88 -1.64 1.86
N ARG A 162 -21.64 -0.34 1.90
CA ARG A 162 -22.65 0.72 2.14
C ARG A 162 -23.26 1.28 0.86
N GLY A 163 -22.94 0.68 -0.29
CA GLY A 163 -23.50 1.07 -1.59
C GLY A 163 -22.86 2.32 -2.20
N GLN A 164 -21.69 2.74 -1.73
CA GLN A 164 -20.96 3.85 -2.31
C GLN A 164 -20.20 3.40 -3.56
N THR A 165 -20.19 4.26 -4.57
CA THR A 165 -19.33 4.17 -5.75
C THR A 165 -18.16 5.13 -5.57
N ASP A 166 -17.01 4.81 -6.15
CA ASP A 166 -15.81 5.67 -6.11
C ASP A 166 -15.40 6.06 -4.67
N VAL A 167 -15.28 5.04 -3.81
CA VAL A 167 -14.90 5.22 -2.40
C VAL A 167 -13.54 5.89 -2.30
N THR A 168 -13.49 6.99 -1.55
CA THR A 168 -12.27 7.75 -1.26
C THR A 168 -12.30 8.28 0.18
N THR A 169 -11.34 9.11 0.56
CA THR A 169 -11.34 9.81 1.84
C THR A 169 -12.32 10.99 1.85
N ARG A 170 -12.61 11.56 3.02
CA ARG A 170 -13.21 12.90 3.11
C ARG A 170 -12.27 13.92 2.45
N PRO A 171 -12.80 14.96 1.77
CA PRO A 171 -11.99 15.95 1.05
C PRO A 171 -11.47 17.08 1.94
N ASP A 172 -11.99 17.22 3.16
CA ASP A 172 -11.81 18.37 4.06
C ASP A 172 -10.75 18.12 5.15
N TYR A 173 -9.65 17.47 4.81
CA TYR A 173 -8.47 17.35 5.66
C TYR A 173 -7.26 18.04 5.03
N VAL A 174 -6.17 18.19 5.79
CA VAL A 174 -4.92 18.77 5.28
C VAL A 174 -4.15 17.71 4.51
N ALA A 175 -4.24 17.77 3.18
CA ALA A 175 -3.47 16.88 2.30
C ALA A 175 -2.10 17.45 1.99
N SER A 176 -1.06 16.59 1.98
CA SER A 176 0.29 16.98 1.62
C SER A 176 1.03 15.85 0.89
N ALA A 177 1.77 16.21 -0.15
CA ALA A 177 2.73 15.32 -0.82
C ALA A 177 4.05 15.16 -0.03
N ASN A 178 4.24 15.94 1.03
CA ASN A 178 5.45 15.93 1.85
C ASN A 178 5.16 15.31 3.21
N ASP A 179 5.71 14.12 3.45
CA ASP A 179 5.50 13.36 4.69
C ASP A 179 6.00 14.11 5.93
N ASN A 180 7.04 14.95 5.83
CA ASN A 180 7.46 15.81 6.96
C ASN A 180 6.36 16.80 7.37
N THR A 181 5.64 17.37 6.40
CA THR A 181 4.50 18.25 6.68
C THR A 181 3.37 17.49 7.35
N ILE A 182 3.15 16.23 6.96
CA ILE A 182 2.15 15.35 7.59
C ILE A 182 2.53 15.10 9.05
N ILE A 183 3.76 14.70 9.31
CA ILE A 183 4.28 14.48 10.68
C ILE A 183 4.16 15.75 11.55
N GLU A 184 4.55 16.91 11.02
CA GLU A 184 4.42 18.19 11.74
C GLU A 184 2.95 18.52 12.05
N GLY A 185 2.03 18.26 11.12
CA GLY A 185 0.60 18.44 11.33
C GLY A 185 0.06 17.53 12.42
N ILE A 186 0.48 16.26 12.44
CA ILE A 186 0.08 15.30 13.47
C ILE A 186 0.68 15.69 14.85
N ALA A 187 1.94 16.02 14.91
CA ALA A 187 2.61 16.43 16.17
C ALA A 187 2.06 17.73 16.74
N GLY A 188 1.59 18.64 15.89
CA GLY A 188 1.19 20.00 16.26
C GLY A 188 -0.18 20.14 16.92
N SER A 189 -1.01 19.10 16.99
CA SER A 189 -2.36 19.17 17.56
C SER A 189 -2.67 17.96 18.43
N PRO A 190 -3.13 18.16 19.68
CA PRO A 190 -3.51 17.05 20.57
C PRO A 190 -4.64 16.17 20.04
N GLY A 191 -5.53 16.71 19.20
CA GLY A 191 -6.63 15.98 18.56
C GLY A 191 -6.32 15.52 17.14
N SER A 192 -5.05 15.43 16.78
CA SER A 192 -4.64 15.04 15.43
C SER A 192 -4.90 13.56 15.13
N LEU A 193 -5.07 13.29 13.83
CA LEU A 193 -5.08 11.96 13.24
C LEU A 193 -4.42 12.04 11.87
N GLY A 194 -3.63 11.04 11.51
CA GLY A 194 -3.02 11.01 10.18
C GLY A 194 -2.39 9.67 9.88
N TRP A 195 -1.81 9.55 8.68
CA TRP A 195 -1.14 8.33 8.24
C TRP A 195 -0.03 8.64 7.24
N VAL A 196 1.02 7.83 7.27
CA VAL A 196 2.12 7.81 6.29
C VAL A 196 2.61 6.38 6.08
N GLY A 197 3.52 6.16 5.15
CA GLY A 197 4.21 4.88 4.99
C GLY A 197 4.97 4.49 6.25
N PHE A 198 4.99 3.17 6.57
CA PHE A 198 5.58 2.63 7.80
C PHE A 198 7.04 3.04 7.99
N ALA A 199 7.87 2.93 6.95
CA ALA A 199 9.30 3.26 7.06
C ALA A 199 9.51 4.72 7.51
N PHE A 200 8.71 5.65 6.98
CA PHE A 200 8.78 7.05 7.35
C PHE A 200 8.26 7.32 8.78
N ALA A 201 7.20 6.61 9.19
CA ALA A 201 6.69 6.68 10.56
C ALA A 201 7.75 6.23 11.58
N GLU A 202 8.43 5.11 11.32
CA GLU A 202 9.52 4.58 12.18
C GLU A 202 10.67 5.59 12.39
N GLU A 203 11.03 6.35 11.35
CA GLU A 203 12.06 7.40 11.44
C GLU A 203 11.63 8.60 12.31
N ASN A 204 10.33 8.77 12.54
CA ASN A 204 9.75 9.91 13.24
C ASN A 204 8.94 9.53 14.50
N LYS A 205 9.09 8.33 15.01
CA LYS A 205 8.34 7.82 16.17
C LYS A 205 8.59 8.58 17.49
N ASP A 206 9.60 9.42 17.54
CA ASP A 206 9.85 10.32 18.64
C ASP A 206 8.97 11.58 18.64
N LYS A 207 8.32 11.88 17.49
CA LYS A 207 7.48 13.08 17.30
C LYS A 207 6.00 12.78 17.35
N VAL A 208 5.60 11.53 17.02
CA VAL A 208 4.20 11.11 16.87
C VAL A 208 3.94 9.83 17.66
N LYS A 209 2.68 9.56 17.95
CA LYS A 209 2.23 8.32 18.58
C LYS A 209 1.60 7.42 17.52
N GLU A 210 2.15 6.24 17.33
CA GLU A 210 1.54 5.20 16.50
C GLU A 210 0.28 4.66 17.18
N VAL A 211 -0.74 4.41 16.36
CA VAL A 211 -2.01 3.84 16.79
C VAL A 211 -2.06 2.39 16.35
N GLN A 212 -2.39 1.48 17.24
CA GLN A 212 -2.68 0.09 16.88
C GLN A 212 -3.93 0.03 16.00
N VAL A 213 -3.99 -0.95 15.11
CA VAL A 213 -5.15 -1.10 14.23
C VAL A 213 -5.73 -2.50 14.32
N ALA A 214 -7.07 -2.58 14.31
CA ALA A 214 -7.83 -3.81 14.16
C ALA A 214 -8.56 -3.82 12.82
N ALA A 215 -8.55 -4.96 12.10
CA ALA A 215 -9.27 -5.07 10.83
C ALA A 215 -10.80 -4.99 11.00
N GLU A 216 -11.30 -5.55 12.09
CA GLU A 216 -12.73 -5.62 12.38
C GLU A 216 -13.09 -4.79 13.61
N ALA A 217 -14.35 -4.36 13.68
CA ALA A 217 -14.88 -3.71 14.86
C ALA A 217 -14.67 -4.59 16.12
N ASN A 218 -14.12 -3.97 17.16
CA ASN A 218 -13.80 -4.66 18.42
C ASN A 218 -12.85 -5.86 18.27
N GLY A 219 -12.09 -5.90 17.16
CA GLY A 219 -11.11 -6.95 16.86
C GLY A 219 -9.81 -6.79 17.64
N THR A 220 -8.85 -7.67 17.33
CA THR A 220 -7.53 -7.62 17.96
C THR A 220 -6.73 -6.43 17.42
N CYS A 221 -6.26 -5.59 18.32
CA CYS A 221 -5.38 -4.48 18.01
C CYS A 221 -3.95 -4.96 17.75
N VAL A 222 -3.36 -4.56 16.65
CA VAL A 222 -1.99 -4.91 16.27
C VAL A 222 -1.18 -3.65 16.04
N SER A 223 0.04 -3.61 16.57
CA SER A 223 0.97 -2.50 16.34
C SER A 223 1.63 -2.61 14.97
N PRO A 224 1.90 -1.47 14.30
CA PRO A 224 2.70 -1.45 13.08
C PRO A 224 4.16 -1.72 13.43
N THR A 225 4.67 -2.88 13.07
CA THR A 225 6.10 -3.23 13.18
C THR A 225 6.55 -3.94 11.91
N ALA A 226 7.86 -3.93 11.64
CA ALA A 226 8.37 -4.67 10.49
C ALA A 226 7.98 -6.16 10.54
N GLU A 227 7.93 -6.76 11.74
CA GLU A 227 7.52 -8.14 11.94
C GLU A 227 6.04 -8.36 11.61
N THR A 228 5.15 -7.55 12.18
CA THR A 228 3.69 -7.69 11.98
C THR A 228 3.24 -7.33 10.56
N ILE A 229 3.99 -6.47 9.87
CA ILE A 229 3.79 -6.19 8.44
C ILE A 229 4.24 -7.38 7.60
N ALA A 230 5.42 -7.96 7.90
CA ALA A 230 5.98 -9.07 7.15
C ALA A 230 5.20 -10.38 7.32
N ASP A 231 4.62 -10.64 8.50
CA ASP A 231 3.80 -11.83 8.76
C ASP A 231 2.32 -11.63 8.40
N GLY A 232 1.92 -10.40 8.03
CA GLY A 232 0.56 -10.05 7.63
C GLY A 232 -0.43 -9.92 8.78
N SER A 233 0.02 -9.89 10.04
CA SER A 233 -0.86 -9.70 11.20
C SER A 233 -1.28 -8.24 11.38
N TYR A 234 -0.46 -7.27 10.96
CA TYR A 234 -0.84 -5.86 10.93
C TYR A 234 -1.78 -5.59 9.75
N PRO A 235 -3.03 -5.16 10.00
CA PRO A 235 -4.05 -5.17 8.95
C PRO A 235 -3.89 -4.07 7.89
N VAL A 236 -3.19 -2.95 8.19
CA VAL A 236 -2.91 -1.90 7.19
C VAL A 236 -1.58 -2.20 6.50
N SER A 237 -1.47 -3.42 5.99
CA SER A 237 -0.32 -3.88 5.23
C SER A 237 -0.74 -4.84 4.12
N ARG A 238 0.09 -4.95 3.10
CA ARG A 238 -0.11 -5.87 1.99
C ARG A 238 1.20 -6.25 1.32
N SER A 239 1.22 -7.41 0.69
CA SER A 239 2.33 -7.85 -0.15
C SER A 239 2.27 -7.18 -1.51
N LEU A 240 3.45 -6.82 -2.02
CA LEU A 240 3.65 -6.26 -3.35
C LEU A 240 4.29 -7.31 -4.26
N TYR A 241 3.83 -7.35 -5.51
CA TYR A 241 4.20 -8.37 -6.48
C TYR A 241 4.53 -7.79 -7.84
N ILE A 242 5.33 -8.53 -8.59
CA ILE A 242 5.38 -8.43 -10.06
C ILE A 242 4.95 -9.78 -10.67
N TYR A 243 4.19 -9.72 -11.75
CA TYR A 243 3.78 -10.89 -12.54
C TYR A 243 4.49 -10.83 -13.89
N VAL A 244 5.28 -11.84 -14.20
CA VAL A 244 6.11 -11.86 -15.41
C VAL A 244 5.53 -12.82 -16.43
N ASN A 245 5.28 -12.35 -17.66
CA ASN A 245 4.80 -13.17 -18.78
C ASN A 245 5.91 -14.09 -19.27
N LYS A 246 5.73 -15.41 -19.10
CA LYS A 246 6.74 -16.42 -19.45
C LYS A 246 7.10 -16.42 -20.93
N ALA A 247 6.10 -16.33 -21.81
CA ALA A 247 6.33 -16.37 -23.24
C ALA A 247 7.13 -15.15 -23.73
N LYS A 248 6.83 -13.97 -23.18
CA LYS A 248 7.58 -12.75 -23.50
C LYS A 248 9.00 -12.76 -22.93
N ALA A 249 9.19 -13.28 -21.72
CA ALA A 249 10.50 -13.46 -21.12
C ALA A 249 11.37 -14.44 -21.97
N ALA A 250 10.80 -15.56 -22.41
CA ALA A 250 11.50 -16.51 -23.28
C ALA A 250 11.86 -15.92 -24.64
N ALA A 251 11.05 -14.97 -25.15
CA ALA A 251 11.29 -14.31 -26.45
C ALA A 251 12.24 -13.10 -26.36
N ASN A 252 12.39 -12.49 -25.17
CA ASN A 252 13.18 -11.27 -24.99
C ASN A 252 14.13 -11.40 -23.79
N PRO A 253 15.43 -11.66 -24.02
CA PRO A 253 16.43 -11.77 -22.95
C PRO A 253 16.57 -10.53 -22.06
N ALA A 254 16.16 -9.34 -22.54
CA ALA A 254 16.21 -8.14 -21.72
C ALA A 254 15.23 -8.21 -20.55
N ILE A 255 14.08 -8.88 -20.71
CA ILE A 255 13.11 -9.11 -19.62
C ILE A 255 13.75 -10.02 -18.57
N VAL A 256 14.40 -11.10 -19.01
CA VAL A 256 15.08 -12.03 -18.08
C VAL A 256 16.17 -11.30 -17.30
N SER A 257 17.01 -10.54 -17.97
CA SER A 257 18.10 -9.79 -17.32
C SER A 257 17.56 -8.74 -16.36
N TYR A 258 16.46 -8.07 -16.69
CA TYR A 258 15.81 -7.08 -15.82
C TYR A 258 15.23 -7.75 -14.55
N VAL A 259 14.53 -8.88 -14.69
CA VAL A 259 13.95 -9.59 -13.54
C VAL A 259 15.04 -10.25 -12.67
N ASP A 260 16.11 -10.79 -13.28
CA ASP A 260 17.27 -11.29 -12.55
C ASP A 260 17.91 -10.18 -11.71
N PHE A 261 18.07 -8.98 -12.28
CA PHE A 261 18.58 -7.79 -11.59
C PHE A 261 17.61 -7.32 -10.49
N TYR A 262 16.31 -7.29 -10.79
CA TYR A 262 15.26 -6.92 -9.84
C TYR A 262 15.34 -7.75 -8.56
N LEU A 263 15.52 -9.07 -8.71
CA LEU A 263 15.60 -10.02 -7.60
C LEU A 263 17.01 -10.20 -7.05
N ALA A 264 18.03 -9.53 -7.60
CA ALA A 264 19.40 -9.64 -7.10
C ALA A 264 19.52 -9.13 -5.66
N GLU A 265 20.49 -9.67 -4.94
CA GLU A 265 20.75 -9.25 -3.56
C GLU A 265 21.14 -7.77 -3.52
N GLY A 266 20.44 -7.01 -2.69
CA GLY A 266 20.69 -5.58 -2.53
C GLY A 266 19.93 -4.68 -3.50
N THR A 267 19.46 -5.15 -4.66
CA THR A 267 18.77 -4.27 -5.63
C THR A 267 17.51 -3.67 -5.05
N ILE A 268 16.57 -4.52 -4.59
CA ILE A 268 15.31 -4.03 -4.01
C ILE A 268 15.58 -3.20 -2.76
N SER A 269 16.46 -3.64 -1.86
CA SER A 269 16.76 -2.88 -0.64
C SER A 269 17.34 -1.50 -0.93
N THR A 270 18.19 -1.36 -1.96
CA THR A 270 18.70 -0.05 -2.38
C THR A 270 17.58 0.87 -2.87
N VAL A 271 16.64 0.34 -3.66
CA VAL A 271 15.47 1.12 -4.11
C VAL A 271 14.57 1.49 -2.94
N LEU A 272 14.37 0.58 -1.99
CA LEU A 272 13.51 0.81 -0.82
C LEU A 272 14.12 1.79 0.21
N GLU A 273 15.38 2.20 0.07
CA GLU A 273 15.94 3.33 0.82
C GLU A 273 15.34 4.69 0.38
N GLU A 274 14.80 4.75 -0.84
CA GLU A 274 14.22 5.98 -1.42
C GLU A 274 12.69 5.99 -1.42
N VAL A 275 12.04 4.84 -1.15
CA VAL A 275 10.57 4.69 -1.15
C VAL A 275 10.09 4.04 0.17
N PRO A 276 8.91 4.43 0.69
CA PRO A 276 8.49 4.11 2.07
C PRO A 276 7.89 2.69 2.22
N TYR A 277 8.49 1.68 1.58
CA TYR A 277 8.03 0.29 1.65
C TYR A 277 8.99 -0.58 2.47
N VAL A 278 8.53 -1.78 2.80
CA VAL A 278 9.25 -2.72 3.68
C VAL A 278 9.86 -3.85 2.87
N SER A 279 11.15 -4.10 3.08
CA SER A 279 11.87 -5.19 2.43
C SER A 279 11.33 -6.56 2.80
N LEU A 280 11.39 -7.50 1.86
CA LEU A 280 11.13 -8.90 2.15
C LEU A 280 12.19 -9.47 3.11
N PRO A 281 11.79 -10.36 4.02
CA PRO A 281 12.74 -11.26 4.68
C PRO A 281 13.57 -12.06 3.65
N ALA A 282 14.80 -12.36 3.97
CA ALA A 282 15.71 -13.08 3.06
C ALA A 282 15.12 -14.40 2.52
N GLU A 283 14.35 -15.11 3.35
CA GLU A 283 13.67 -16.35 2.96
C GLU A 283 12.60 -16.10 1.87
N ALA A 284 11.79 -15.06 2.00
CA ALA A 284 10.74 -14.71 1.02
C ALA A 284 11.37 -14.25 -0.31
N LEU A 285 12.44 -13.46 -0.26
CA LEU A 285 13.18 -13.07 -1.46
C LEU A 285 13.81 -14.28 -2.16
N THR A 286 14.36 -15.24 -1.39
CA THR A 286 14.89 -16.49 -1.92
C THR A 286 13.79 -17.34 -2.57
N ALA A 287 12.59 -17.37 -1.99
CA ALA A 287 11.45 -18.06 -2.59
C ALA A 287 11.06 -17.45 -3.94
N SER A 288 11.02 -16.12 -4.05
CA SER A 288 10.75 -15.43 -5.33
C SER A 288 11.85 -15.72 -6.38
N ARG A 289 13.11 -15.71 -5.99
CA ARG A 289 14.22 -16.10 -6.89
C ARG A 289 14.08 -17.54 -7.38
N THR A 290 13.78 -18.47 -6.48
CA THR A 290 13.61 -19.88 -6.83
C THR A 290 12.43 -20.09 -7.77
N ALA A 291 11.31 -19.39 -7.56
CA ALA A 291 10.16 -19.42 -8.45
C ALA A 291 10.52 -18.90 -9.85
N TRP A 292 11.27 -17.80 -9.92
CA TRP A 292 11.75 -17.23 -11.17
C TRP A 292 12.72 -18.15 -11.90
N ASP A 293 13.75 -18.67 -11.20
CA ASP A 293 14.74 -19.57 -11.79
C ASP A 293 14.13 -20.86 -12.35
N SER A 294 13.02 -21.30 -11.77
CA SER A 294 12.30 -22.49 -12.24
C SER A 294 11.39 -22.23 -13.45
N ALA A 295 11.17 -20.96 -13.77
CA ALA A 295 10.19 -20.55 -14.78
C ALA A 295 10.79 -19.95 -16.05
N LYS A 296 12.05 -19.46 -15.99
CA LYS A 296 12.80 -18.89 -17.13
C LYS A 296 13.54 -19.93 -17.96
#